data_e7a821c30b0cfbfbae942bdcbb38242e
#
_entry.id   e7a821c30b0cfbfbae942bdcbb38242e
#
_cell.length_a   1.000
_cell.length_b   1.000
_cell.length_c   1.000
_cell.angle_alpha   90.00
_cell.angle_beta   90.00
_cell.angle_gamma   90.00
#
_symmetry.space_group_name_H-M   'P 1'
#
loop_
_entity.id
_entity.type
_entity.pdbx_description
1 polymer ?
#
loop_
_entity_poly.entity_id
_entity_poly.type
_entity_poly.pdbx_seq_one_letter_code
_entity_poly.pdbx_strand_id
1 'polypeptide(L)'
;MAEPGILEVAVVSAERLLWQGEAKSVVAKTPEGEIGILPGHEPVLSLLVESPLRIEEPDGSKMLVAVHGGFFSVDSNKVNVITEIAELAEDIDLERAKAALAKAQA
;
A
#
# COMPACT_ATOMS: atom_id res chain seq x y z
N MET A 1 13.63 -12.51 -10.46
CA MET A 1 12.40 -12.21 -11.21
C MET A 1 11.20 -12.62 -10.37
N ALA A 2 10.21 -11.77 -10.29
CA ALA A 2 9.02 -12.08 -9.51
C ALA A 2 8.26 -13.25 -10.13
N GLU A 3 7.69 -14.12 -9.30
CA GLU A 3 6.86 -15.20 -9.80
C GLU A 3 5.58 -14.66 -10.41
N PRO A 4 5.05 -15.31 -11.47
CA PRO A 4 3.75 -14.94 -11.99
C PRO A 4 2.70 -15.02 -10.88
N GLY A 5 1.87 -14.00 -10.76
CA GLY A 5 0.83 -13.96 -9.74
C GLY A 5 1.24 -13.33 -8.43
N ILE A 6 2.45 -12.81 -8.34
CA ILE A 6 2.96 -12.16 -7.12
C ILE A 6 3.49 -10.77 -7.45
N LEU A 7 3.14 -9.81 -6.59
CA LEU A 7 3.69 -8.46 -6.65
C LEU A 7 4.79 -8.33 -5.59
N GLU A 8 5.80 -7.55 -5.90
CA GLU A 8 6.79 -7.14 -4.91
C GLU A 8 6.45 -5.71 -4.50
N VAL A 9 6.21 -5.50 -3.21
CA VAL A 9 5.72 -4.22 -2.71
C VAL A 9 6.71 -3.64 -1.72
N ALA A 10 7.01 -2.36 -1.88
CA ALA A 10 7.80 -1.62 -0.91
C ALA A 10 7.03 -0.36 -0.51
N VAL A 11 6.94 -0.11 0.79
CA VAL A 11 6.34 1.09 1.34
C VAL A 11 7.44 1.88 2.01
N VAL A 12 7.69 3.08 1.51
CA VAL A 12 8.85 3.89 1.89
C VAL A 12 8.36 5.27 2.33
N SER A 13 8.89 5.77 3.44
CA SER A 13 8.73 7.17 3.79
C SER A 13 9.99 7.93 3.37
N ALA A 14 9.96 9.25 3.53
CA ALA A 14 11.14 10.06 3.17
C ALA A 14 12.38 9.68 3.96
N GLU A 15 12.20 9.04 5.11
CA GLU A 15 13.30 8.74 6.02
C GLU A 15 13.75 7.29 6.00
N ARG A 16 12.85 6.36 5.65
CA ARG A 16 13.20 4.94 5.77
C ARG A 16 12.23 4.05 5.02
N LEU A 17 12.67 2.83 4.78
CA LEU A 17 11.80 1.76 4.33
C LEU A 17 10.94 1.31 5.50
N LEU A 18 9.62 1.35 5.31
CA LEU A 18 8.67 0.96 6.35
C LEU A 18 8.27 -0.51 6.25
N TRP A 19 8.10 -1.00 5.04
CA TRP A 19 7.71 -2.40 4.82
C TRP A 19 8.11 -2.83 3.42
N GLN A 20 8.45 -4.08 3.29
CA GLN A 20 8.75 -4.68 2.00
C GLN A 20 8.35 -6.15 2.04
N GLY A 21 7.67 -6.61 1.00
CA GLY A 21 7.26 -8.00 0.95
C GLY A 21 6.52 -8.31 -0.32
N GLU A 22 5.95 -9.50 -0.38
CA GLU A 22 5.20 -9.99 -1.52
C GLU A 22 3.70 -9.82 -1.26
N ALA A 23 2.93 -9.62 -2.32
CA ALA A 23 1.49 -9.44 -2.23
C ALA A 23 0.80 -10.05 -3.43
N LYS A 24 -0.44 -10.49 -3.21
CA LYS A 24 -1.34 -10.91 -4.29
C LYS A 24 -2.02 -9.70 -4.91
N SER A 25 -2.31 -8.68 -4.10
CA SER A 25 -2.99 -7.49 -4.57
C SER A 25 -2.70 -6.32 -3.67
N VAL A 26 -2.84 -5.13 -4.23
CA VAL A 26 -2.74 -3.88 -3.48
C VAL A 26 -3.90 -3.00 -3.94
N VAL A 27 -4.63 -2.42 -2.99
CA VAL A 27 -5.68 -1.47 -3.31
C VAL A 27 -5.27 -0.12 -2.74
N ALA A 28 -5.17 0.85 -3.62
CA ALA A 28 -4.76 2.21 -3.29
C ALA A 28 -5.87 3.18 -3.69
N LYS A 29 -5.89 4.34 -3.05
CA LYS A 29 -6.86 5.36 -3.41
C LYS A 29 -6.16 6.54 -4.05
N THR A 30 -6.63 6.92 -5.22
CA THR A 30 -6.09 8.04 -6.00
C THR A 30 -7.12 9.15 -6.04
N PRO A 31 -6.74 10.34 -6.53
CA PRO A 31 -7.74 11.41 -6.71
C PRO A 31 -8.89 11.03 -7.62
N GLU A 32 -8.71 10.01 -8.46
CA GLU A 32 -9.75 9.56 -9.37
C GLU A 32 -10.58 8.41 -8.82
N GLY A 33 -10.22 7.89 -7.65
CA GLY A 33 -10.91 6.77 -7.02
C GLY A 33 -9.96 5.65 -6.65
N GLU A 34 -10.53 4.52 -6.22
CA GLU A 34 -9.72 3.37 -5.86
C GLU A 34 -9.16 2.68 -7.10
N ILE A 35 -7.93 2.18 -6.96
CA ILE A 35 -7.30 1.37 -7.99
C ILE A 35 -6.86 0.06 -7.35
N GLY A 36 -7.21 -1.05 -8.00
CA GLY A 36 -6.74 -2.36 -7.59
C GLY A 36 -5.56 -2.78 -8.45
N ILE A 37 -4.47 -3.14 -7.81
CA ILE A 37 -3.25 -3.52 -8.49
C ILE A 37 -3.07 -5.02 -8.32
N LEU A 38 -3.08 -5.73 -9.45
CA LEU A 38 -2.88 -7.17 -9.49
C LEU A 38 -1.62 -7.48 -10.29
N PRO A 39 -1.06 -8.68 -10.14
CA PRO A 39 0.08 -9.07 -10.97
C PRO A 39 -0.26 -8.92 -12.45
N GLY A 40 0.67 -8.41 -13.22
CA GLY A 40 0.44 -8.12 -14.62
C GLY A 40 -0.11 -6.74 -14.91
N HIS A 41 -0.33 -5.93 -13.87
CA HIS A 41 -0.85 -4.58 -14.05
C HIS A 41 0.10 -3.74 -14.92
N GLU A 42 -0.49 -2.92 -15.78
CA GLU A 42 0.29 -2.02 -16.63
C GLU A 42 1.07 -1.01 -15.77
N PRO A 43 2.21 -0.53 -16.26
CA PRO A 43 2.95 0.49 -15.54
C PRO A 43 2.08 1.72 -15.28
N VAL A 44 2.15 2.24 -14.07
CA VAL A 44 1.38 3.42 -13.69
C VAL A 44 2.14 4.18 -12.61
N LEU A 45 2.00 5.50 -12.64
CA LEU A 45 2.50 6.39 -11.60
C LEU A 45 1.34 7.30 -11.24
N SER A 46 0.97 7.33 -9.98
CA SER A 46 -0.19 8.10 -9.54
C SER A 46 0.01 8.66 -8.16
N LEU A 47 -0.70 9.74 -7.88
CA LEU A 47 -0.76 10.30 -6.54
C LEU A 47 -1.64 9.42 -5.65
N LEU A 48 -1.32 9.43 -4.37
CA LEU A 48 -2.14 8.81 -3.34
C LEU A 48 -2.86 9.89 -2.57
N VAL A 49 -4.13 9.64 -2.25
CA VAL A 49 -4.84 10.49 -1.31
C VAL A 49 -4.74 9.86 0.08
N GLU A 50 -4.98 10.65 1.12
CA GLU A 50 -4.98 10.15 2.48
C GLU A 50 -6.04 9.06 2.63
N SER A 51 -5.61 7.85 2.92
CA SER A 51 -6.52 6.70 2.95
C SER A 51 -5.77 5.45 3.43
N PRO A 52 -6.50 4.40 3.81
CA PRO A 52 -5.85 3.13 4.06
C PRO A 52 -5.43 2.47 2.73
N LEU A 53 -4.20 2.02 2.70
CA LEU A 53 -3.67 1.19 1.62
C LEU A 53 -3.88 -0.26 2.05
N ARG A 54 -4.50 -1.07 1.22
CA ARG A 54 -4.78 -2.47 1.55
C ARG A 54 -3.83 -3.37 0.77
N ILE A 55 -3.14 -4.24 1.48
CA ILE A 55 -2.21 -5.19 0.88
C ILE A 55 -2.65 -6.59 1.27
N GLU A 56 -2.90 -7.43 0.28
CA GLU A 56 -3.21 -8.83 0.52
C GLU A 56 -1.96 -9.65 0.27
N GLU A 57 -1.47 -10.32 1.31
CA GLU A 57 -0.28 -11.14 1.22
C GLU A 57 -0.57 -12.47 0.54
N PRO A 58 0.47 -13.19 0.08
CA PRO A 58 0.25 -14.44 -0.66
C PRO A 58 -0.51 -15.52 0.10
N ASP A 59 -0.43 -15.51 1.43
CA ASP A 59 -1.15 -16.48 2.26
C ASP A 59 -2.60 -16.08 2.53
N GLY A 60 -3.05 -14.95 1.97
CA GLY A 60 -4.39 -14.45 2.17
C GLY A 60 -4.54 -13.47 3.31
N SER A 61 -3.50 -13.26 4.09
CA SER A 61 -3.51 -12.26 5.16
C SER A 61 -3.65 -10.86 4.57
N LYS A 62 -4.34 -10.00 5.29
CA LYS A 62 -4.54 -8.62 4.85
C LYS A 62 -3.86 -7.67 5.80
N MET A 63 -3.17 -6.70 5.23
CA MET A 63 -2.47 -5.68 5.99
C MET A 63 -2.97 -4.32 5.55
N LEU A 64 -3.17 -3.43 6.52
CA LEU A 64 -3.56 -2.06 6.24
C LEU A 64 -2.42 -1.13 6.59
N VAL A 65 -2.18 -0.18 5.70
CA VAL A 65 -1.19 0.87 5.92
C VAL A 65 -1.90 2.20 5.78
N ALA A 66 -1.92 2.98 6.86
CA ALA A 66 -2.50 4.31 6.80
C ALA A 66 -1.49 5.25 6.15
N VAL A 67 -1.81 5.75 4.97
CA VAL A 67 -0.94 6.67 4.24
C VAL A 67 -1.56 8.06 4.24
N HIS A 68 -0.72 9.06 4.35
CA HIS A 68 -1.16 10.46 4.43
C HIS A 68 -0.69 11.24 3.22
N GLY A 69 -0.93 10.67 2.04
CA GLY A 69 -0.50 11.30 0.80
C GLY A 69 0.78 10.70 0.29
N GLY A 70 1.23 11.16 -0.86
CA GLY A 70 2.40 10.64 -1.52
C GLY A 70 2.05 10.15 -2.91
N PHE A 71 2.76 9.16 -3.38
CA PHE A 71 2.49 8.59 -4.69
C PHE A 71 2.95 7.13 -4.74
N PHE A 72 2.51 6.43 -5.76
CA PHE A 72 2.94 5.05 -5.97
C PHE A 72 3.26 4.83 -7.43
N SER A 73 4.12 3.86 -7.68
CA SER A 73 4.44 3.42 -9.03
C SER A 73 4.32 1.92 -9.13
N VAL A 74 3.89 1.46 -10.30
CA VAL A 74 3.78 0.04 -10.61
C VAL A 74 4.52 -0.20 -11.90
N ASP A 75 5.40 -1.18 -11.93
CA ASP A 75 6.10 -1.59 -13.13
C ASP A 75 6.66 -3.00 -12.93
N SER A 76 6.36 -3.88 -13.88
CA SER A 76 6.92 -5.25 -13.87
C SER A 76 6.67 -5.97 -12.56
N ASN A 77 5.44 -5.89 -12.05
CA ASN A 77 5.02 -6.49 -10.79
C ASN A 77 5.72 -5.93 -9.55
N LYS A 78 6.33 -4.77 -9.68
CA LYS A 78 6.93 -4.07 -8.55
C LYS A 78 6.10 -2.86 -8.22
N VAL A 79 5.66 -2.77 -6.96
CA VAL A 79 4.86 -1.65 -6.47
C VAL A 79 5.69 -0.90 -5.45
N ASN A 80 5.95 0.37 -5.73
CA ASN A 80 6.65 1.24 -4.79
C ASN A 80 5.69 2.30 -4.31
N VAL A 81 5.47 2.35 -3.00
CA VAL A 81 4.63 3.35 -2.37
C VAL A 81 5.52 4.29 -1.59
N ILE A 82 5.47 5.56 -1.96
CA ILE A 82 6.27 6.59 -1.30
C ILE A 82 5.30 7.55 -0.63
N THR A 83 5.37 7.63 0.67
CA THR A 83 4.43 8.41 1.46
C THR A 83 5.18 9.28 2.47
N GLU A 84 4.56 10.38 2.86
CA GLU A 84 5.16 11.25 3.87
C GLU A 84 5.12 10.60 5.24
N ILE A 85 3.99 10.00 5.57
CA ILE A 85 3.77 9.33 6.84
C ILE A 85 2.97 8.07 6.58
N ALA A 86 3.40 6.97 7.18
CA ALA A 86 2.66 5.72 7.08
C ALA A 86 2.70 5.01 8.43
N GLU A 87 1.62 4.34 8.77
CA GLU A 87 1.53 3.51 9.96
C GLU A 87 1.05 2.12 9.57
N LEU A 88 1.81 1.12 9.98
CA LEU A 88 1.48 -0.28 9.73
C LEU A 88 0.60 -0.79 10.86
N ALA A 89 -0.48 -1.48 10.51
CA ALA A 89 -1.40 -2.01 11.52
C ALA A 89 -0.71 -3.01 12.44
N GLU A 90 0.26 -3.74 11.93
CA GLU A 90 0.96 -4.74 12.73
C GLU A 90 2.01 -4.15 13.66
N ASP A 91 2.40 -2.89 13.46
CA ASP A 91 3.40 -2.22 14.29
C ASP A 91 2.78 -1.42 15.42
N ILE A 92 1.47 -1.25 15.42
CA ILE A 92 0.73 -0.49 16.44
C ILE A 92 -0.41 -1.36 16.93
N ASP A 93 -0.92 -1.06 18.12
CA ASP A 93 -2.02 -1.87 18.63
C ASP A 93 -3.28 -1.64 17.79
N LEU A 94 -4.19 -2.60 17.89
CA LEU A 94 -5.37 -2.62 17.06
C LEU A 94 -6.25 -1.39 17.24
N GLU A 95 -6.35 -0.89 18.47
CA GLU A 95 -7.18 0.29 18.72
C GLU A 95 -6.61 1.53 18.07
N ARG A 96 -5.30 1.68 18.12
CA ARG A 96 -4.64 2.82 17.45
C ARG A 96 -4.80 2.72 15.94
N ALA A 97 -4.70 1.51 15.39
CA ALA A 97 -4.89 1.31 13.97
C ALA A 97 -6.30 1.68 13.56
N LYS A 98 -7.30 1.26 14.34
CA LYS A 98 -8.69 1.61 14.07
C LYS A 98 -8.94 3.10 14.16
N ALA A 99 -8.35 3.75 15.15
CA ALA A 99 -8.50 5.20 15.30
C ALA A 99 -7.88 5.94 14.12
N ALA A 100 -6.72 5.51 13.65
CA ALA A 100 -6.07 6.13 12.51
C ALA A 100 -6.91 5.97 11.24
N LEU A 101 -7.46 4.77 11.02
CA LEU A 101 -8.32 4.52 9.87
C LEU A 101 -9.61 5.32 9.95
N ALA A 102 -10.19 5.43 11.14
CA ALA A 102 -11.40 6.22 11.32
C ALA A 102 -11.16 7.69 10.97
N LYS A 103 -10.03 8.23 11.38
CA LYS A 103 -9.67 9.61 11.03
C LYS A 103 -9.46 9.78 9.53
N ALA A 104 -8.83 8.80 8.89
CA ALA A 104 -8.61 8.86 7.44
C ALA A 104 -9.90 8.79 6.66
N GLN A 105 -10.93 8.12 7.21
CA GLN A 105 -12.21 7.95 6.57
C GLN A 105 -13.21 9.06 6.89
N ALA A 106 -12.96 9.80 7.94
CA ALA A 106 -13.83 10.90 8.33
C ALA A 106 -13.49 12.15 7.52
#